data_4a12209d7bc95d3f7e5d17fd72049af8
#
_entry.id   4a12209d7bc95d3f7e5d17fd72049af8
#
_cell.length_a   1.000
_cell.length_b   1.000
_cell.length_c   1.000
_cell.angle_alpha   90.00
_cell.angle_beta   90.00
_cell.angle_gamma   90.00
#
_symmetry.space_group_name_H-M   'P 1'
#
loop_
_entity.id
_entity.type
_entity.pdbx_description
1 polymer ?
#
loop_
_entity_poly.entity_id
_entity_poly.type
_entity_poly.pdbx_seq_one_letter_code
_entity_poly.pdbx_strand_id
1 'polypeptide(L)'
;LVDFDSKYGHRNDVMGYAKCLEELDAFVPEMVSALKPGDFLVFTADHGGDPSDESTDHTREYVPMVAAGPGVWAGADVGSRKTFADVGATVAEHLAVPSLGGTSFLGAILRD
;
A
#
# COMPACT_ATOMS: atom_id res chain seq x y z
N LEU A 1 -0.19 -1.73 9.97
CA LEU A 1 1.22 -1.77 10.45
C LEU A 1 1.54 -0.46 11.15
N VAL A 2 1.25 -0.39 12.43
CA VAL A 2 1.25 0.85 13.22
C VAL A 2 2.66 1.32 13.61
N ASP A 3 3.63 0.40 13.67
CA ASP A 3 4.97 0.69 14.17
C ASP A 3 5.73 1.73 13.33
N PHE A 4 5.50 1.75 12.02
CA PHE A 4 6.11 2.74 11.14
C PHE A 4 5.79 4.16 11.57
N ASP A 5 4.56 4.42 11.92
CA ASP A 5 4.08 5.72 12.37
C ASP A 5 4.38 5.96 13.84
N SER A 6 3.76 5.19 14.73
CA SER A 6 3.74 5.47 16.17
C SER A 6 5.06 5.22 16.87
N LYS A 7 5.85 4.24 16.41
CA LYS A 7 7.09 3.83 17.09
C LYS A 7 8.33 4.49 16.51
N TYR A 8 8.35 4.70 15.20
CA TYR A 8 9.53 5.21 14.51
C TYR A 8 9.31 6.58 13.85
N GLY A 9 8.17 6.79 13.17
CA GLY A 9 7.86 8.03 12.47
C GLY A 9 7.78 9.23 13.40
N HIS A 10 6.88 9.22 14.36
CA HIS A 10 6.71 10.29 15.35
C HIS A 10 7.90 10.49 16.30
N ARG A 11 8.88 9.62 16.29
CA ARG A 11 10.09 9.70 17.09
C ARG A 11 11.32 10.07 16.27
N ASN A 12 11.17 10.30 14.99
CA ASN A 12 12.26 10.58 14.05
C ASN A 12 13.38 9.53 14.13
N ASP A 13 13.02 8.28 14.38
CA ASP A 13 13.95 7.16 14.44
C ASP A 13 14.18 6.58 13.04
N VAL A 14 15.05 7.22 12.29
CA VAL A 14 15.39 6.83 10.90
C VAL A 14 15.89 5.39 10.81
N MET A 15 16.76 4.98 11.74
CA MET A 15 17.35 3.63 11.74
C MET A 15 16.30 2.57 12.11
N GLY A 16 15.45 2.86 13.09
CA GLY A 16 14.34 1.98 13.47
C GLY A 16 13.32 1.85 12.34
N TYR A 17 13.02 2.95 11.65
CA TYR A 17 12.12 2.95 10.49
C TYR A 17 12.68 2.08 9.35
N ALA A 18 13.97 2.25 9.00
CA ALA A 18 14.63 1.46 7.98
C ALA A 18 14.63 -0.04 8.33
N LYS A 19 14.96 -0.39 9.57
CA LYS A 19 14.93 -1.77 10.04
C LYS A 19 13.52 -2.38 9.98
N CYS A 20 12.50 -1.61 10.32
CA CYS A 20 11.10 -2.04 10.23
C CYS A 20 10.70 -2.33 8.76
N LEU A 21 11.19 -1.53 7.79
CA LEU A 21 11.00 -1.81 6.36
C LEU A 21 11.69 -3.11 5.94
N GLU A 22 12.92 -3.35 6.37
CA GLU A 22 13.65 -4.59 6.07
C GLU A 22 12.93 -5.82 6.65
N GLU A 23 12.40 -5.72 7.86
CA GLU A 23 11.63 -6.78 8.50
C GLU A 23 10.33 -7.07 7.74
N LEU A 24 9.62 -6.03 7.30
CA LEU A 24 8.43 -6.19 6.45
C LEU A 24 8.79 -6.83 5.11
N ASP A 25 9.84 -6.35 4.45
CA ASP A 25 10.30 -6.87 3.16
C ASP A 25 10.62 -8.37 3.23
N ALA A 26 11.29 -8.79 4.30
CA ALA A 26 11.59 -10.20 4.54
C ALA A 26 10.32 -11.08 4.70
N PHE A 27 9.20 -10.50 5.14
CA PHE A 27 7.93 -11.21 5.31
C PHE A 27 7.05 -11.21 4.04
N VAL A 28 7.31 -10.31 3.08
CA VAL A 28 6.52 -10.21 1.84
C VAL A 28 6.42 -11.53 1.06
N PRO A 29 7.49 -12.33 0.88
CA PRO A 29 7.39 -13.61 0.17
C PRO A 29 6.40 -14.59 0.83
N GLU A 30 6.33 -14.61 2.15
CA GLU A 30 5.37 -15.44 2.88
C GLU A 30 3.94 -14.99 2.62
N MET A 31 3.67 -13.68 2.68
CA MET A 31 2.35 -13.12 2.37
C MET A 31 1.93 -13.43 0.94
N VAL A 32 2.82 -13.24 -0.03
CA VAL A 32 2.53 -13.52 -1.45
C VAL A 32 2.26 -15.02 -1.68
N SER A 33 3.01 -15.91 -1.03
CA SER A 33 2.82 -17.36 -1.16
C SER A 33 1.51 -17.87 -0.56
N ALA A 34 0.92 -17.13 0.36
CA ALA A 34 -0.35 -17.46 0.98
C ALA A 34 -1.57 -17.09 0.11
N LEU A 35 -1.39 -16.27 -0.92
CA LEU A 35 -2.48 -15.83 -1.80
C LEU A 35 -3.00 -16.99 -2.65
N LYS A 36 -4.32 -17.06 -2.78
CA LYS A 36 -5.03 -18.05 -3.59
C LYS A 36 -5.47 -17.41 -4.91
N PRO A 37 -5.83 -18.21 -5.93
CA PRO A 37 -6.49 -17.68 -7.13
C PRO A 37 -7.70 -16.82 -6.76
N GLY A 38 -7.73 -15.59 -7.29
CA GLY A 38 -8.75 -14.60 -6.96
C GLY A 38 -8.38 -13.63 -5.83
N ASP A 39 -7.30 -13.88 -5.10
CA ASP A 39 -6.79 -12.93 -4.11
C ASP A 39 -5.86 -11.92 -4.77
N PHE A 40 -5.83 -10.71 -4.22
CA PHE A 40 -4.72 -9.78 -4.45
C PHE A 40 -4.34 -9.04 -3.17
N LEU A 41 -3.10 -8.68 -3.06
CA LEU A 41 -2.49 -7.96 -1.94
C LEU A 41 -2.15 -6.56 -2.39
N VAL A 42 -2.51 -5.57 -1.61
CA VAL A 42 -2.13 -4.15 -1.84
C VAL A 42 -1.37 -3.63 -0.64
N PHE A 43 -0.20 -3.06 -0.89
CA PHE A 43 0.54 -2.25 0.06
C PHE A 43 0.31 -0.79 -0.26
N THR A 44 -0.13 -0.03 0.71
CA THR A 44 -0.29 1.42 0.62
C THR A 44 -0.16 2.05 2.01
N ALA A 45 -0.31 3.36 2.12
CA ALA A 45 -0.30 4.06 3.39
C ALA A 45 -1.46 5.07 3.44
N ASP A 46 -1.82 5.50 4.63
CA ASP A 46 -2.89 6.47 4.89
C ASP A 46 -2.39 7.92 4.85
N HIS A 47 -1.09 8.14 5.03
CA HIS A 47 -0.42 9.43 4.94
C HIS A 47 1.07 9.28 4.68
N GLY A 48 1.75 10.36 4.36
CA GLY A 48 3.21 10.44 4.28
C GLY A 48 3.84 10.40 5.68
N GLY A 49 5.07 9.94 5.75
CA GLY A 49 5.87 9.92 6.97
C GLY A 49 7.35 9.94 6.61
N ASP A 50 8.06 10.99 7.03
CA ASP A 50 9.50 11.10 6.83
C ASP A 50 10.20 11.26 8.17
N PRO A 51 10.82 10.20 8.70
CA PRO A 51 11.51 10.26 9.99
C PRO A 51 12.78 11.10 9.96
N SER A 52 13.23 11.55 8.79
CA SER A 52 14.37 12.46 8.62
C SER A 52 13.97 13.94 8.62
N ASP A 53 12.67 14.25 8.57
CA ASP A 53 12.16 15.62 8.73
C ASP A 53 12.36 16.12 10.16
N GLU A 54 12.51 17.42 10.33
CA GLU A 54 12.66 18.04 11.67
C GLU A 54 11.37 17.95 12.51
N SER A 55 10.23 17.84 11.86
CA SER A 55 8.93 17.66 12.49
C SER A 55 8.76 16.23 12.99
N THR A 56 8.04 16.07 14.09
CA THR A 56 7.56 14.76 14.58
C THR A 56 6.16 14.44 14.09
N ASP A 57 5.62 15.24 13.18
CA ASP A 57 4.28 15.10 12.63
C ASP A 57 4.30 14.36 11.27
N HIS A 58 3.12 14.06 10.74
CA HIS A 58 2.99 13.47 9.41
C HIS A 58 3.49 14.42 8.33
N THR A 59 3.98 13.86 7.24
CA THR A 59 4.51 14.62 6.10
C THR A 59 3.60 14.46 4.88
N ARG A 60 3.91 15.17 3.78
CA ARG A 60 2.99 15.34 2.65
C ARG A 60 3.46 14.65 1.36
N GLU A 61 4.35 13.70 1.48
CA GLU A 61 4.82 12.91 0.34
C GLU A 61 3.67 12.06 -0.22
N TYR A 62 3.78 11.75 -1.52
CA TYR A 62 2.98 10.71 -2.12
C TYR A 62 3.25 9.37 -1.43
N VAL A 63 2.18 8.66 -1.11
CA VAL A 63 2.30 7.32 -0.53
C VAL A 63 2.49 6.27 -1.63
N PRO A 64 3.21 5.18 -1.36
CA PRO A 64 3.34 4.09 -2.30
C PRO A 64 2.02 3.35 -2.46
N MET A 65 1.84 2.73 -3.63
CA MET A 65 0.80 1.75 -3.86
C MET A 65 1.36 0.64 -4.74
N VAL A 66 1.44 -0.56 -4.19
CA VAL A 66 1.97 -1.74 -4.88
C VAL A 66 0.97 -2.87 -4.73
N ALA A 67 0.61 -3.51 -5.84
CA ALA A 67 -0.28 -4.66 -5.84
C ALA A 67 0.45 -5.91 -6.34
N ALA A 68 0.12 -7.06 -5.73
CA ALA A 68 0.63 -8.36 -6.11
C ALA A 68 -0.44 -9.44 -5.93
N GLY A 69 -0.35 -10.52 -6.69
CA GLY A 69 -1.25 -11.67 -6.57
C GLY A 69 -1.27 -12.52 -7.82
N PRO A 70 -1.89 -13.72 -7.75
CA PRO A 70 -1.89 -14.69 -8.87
C PRO A 70 -2.49 -14.17 -10.17
N GLY A 71 -3.46 -13.25 -10.09
CA GLY A 71 -4.11 -12.62 -11.24
C GLY A 71 -3.58 -11.21 -11.57
N VAL A 72 -2.65 -10.70 -10.77
CA VAL A 72 -2.14 -9.33 -10.94
C VAL A 72 -1.07 -9.28 -12.03
N TRP A 73 -1.21 -8.33 -12.93
CA TRP A 73 -0.27 -8.12 -14.01
C TRP A 73 1.00 -7.46 -13.49
N ALA A 74 2.11 -8.21 -13.50
CA ALA A 74 3.42 -7.69 -13.10
C ALA A 74 3.86 -6.55 -14.05
N GLY A 75 4.23 -5.41 -13.45
CA GLY A 75 4.64 -4.22 -14.18
C GLY A 75 3.49 -3.35 -14.71
N ALA A 76 2.23 -3.61 -14.33
CA ALA A 76 1.15 -2.68 -14.59
C ALA A 76 1.43 -1.34 -13.88
N ASP A 77 1.33 -0.24 -14.60
CA ASP A 77 1.43 1.10 -14.05
C ASP A 77 0.06 1.76 -14.03
N VAL A 78 -0.44 2.06 -12.85
CA VAL A 78 -1.73 2.74 -12.65
C VAL A 78 -1.59 4.25 -12.46
N GLY A 79 -0.38 4.77 -12.59
CA GLY A 79 -0.05 6.18 -12.42
C GLY A 79 -0.33 6.71 -11.02
N SER A 80 -0.12 8.01 -10.83
CA SER A 80 -0.51 8.68 -9.58
C SER A 80 -2.02 8.82 -9.49
N ARG A 81 -2.59 8.33 -8.40
CA ARG A 81 -4.04 8.41 -8.15
C ARG A 81 -4.41 9.75 -7.51
N LYS A 82 -5.61 10.22 -7.78
CA LYS A 82 -6.09 11.52 -7.28
C LYS A 82 -6.56 11.48 -5.84
N THR A 83 -6.93 10.30 -5.35
CA THR A 83 -7.50 10.13 -4.02
C THR A 83 -7.24 8.72 -3.48
N PHE A 84 -7.09 8.59 -2.17
CA PHE A 84 -7.06 7.31 -1.46
C PHE A 84 -8.32 6.45 -1.69
N ALA A 85 -9.45 7.09 -2.00
CA ALA A 85 -10.70 6.41 -2.30
C ALA A 85 -10.60 5.46 -3.52
N ASP A 86 -9.62 5.66 -4.40
CA ASP A 86 -9.40 4.79 -5.55
C ASP A 86 -9.01 3.36 -5.15
N VAL A 87 -8.27 3.19 -4.06
CA VAL A 87 -7.97 1.86 -3.49
C VAL A 87 -9.26 1.21 -2.98
N GLY A 88 -10.07 1.96 -2.23
CA GLY A 88 -11.36 1.49 -1.74
C GLY A 88 -12.31 1.09 -2.88
N ALA A 89 -12.38 1.90 -3.95
CA ALA A 89 -13.17 1.60 -5.13
C ALA A 89 -12.71 0.31 -5.83
N THR A 90 -11.39 0.10 -5.90
CA THR A 90 -10.79 -1.11 -6.51
C THR A 90 -11.12 -2.36 -5.69
N VAL A 91 -11.01 -2.27 -4.37
CA VAL A 91 -11.40 -3.37 -3.46
C VAL A 91 -12.90 -3.67 -3.57
N ALA A 92 -13.74 -2.63 -3.61
CA ALA A 92 -15.18 -2.79 -3.74
C ALA A 92 -15.57 -3.48 -5.06
N GLU A 93 -14.96 -3.08 -6.18
CA GLU A 93 -15.17 -3.73 -7.47
C GLU A 93 -14.74 -5.19 -7.44
N HIS A 94 -13.56 -5.49 -6.88
CA HIS A 94 -13.06 -6.86 -6.76
C HIS A 94 -14.01 -7.77 -5.94
N LEU A 95 -14.58 -7.22 -4.87
CA LEU A 95 -15.52 -7.94 -4.02
C LEU A 95 -16.96 -7.89 -4.52
N ALA A 96 -17.22 -7.28 -5.68
CA ALA A 96 -18.54 -7.08 -6.27
C ALA A 96 -19.54 -6.40 -5.31
N VAL A 97 -19.07 -5.41 -4.56
CA VAL A 97 -19.88 -4.57 -3.67
C VAL A 97 -19.88 -3.11 -4.13
N PRO A 98 -20.94 -2.33 -3.81
CA PRO A 98 -20.98 -0.92 -4.19
C PRO A 98 -19.83 -0.11 -3.59
N SER A 99 -19.20 0.75 -4.41
CA SER A 99 -18.23 1.74 -3.93
C SER A 99 -18.95 3.03 -3.51
N LEU A 100 -18.43 3.67 -2.45
CA LEU A 100 -18.91 4.98 -1.98
C LEU A 100 -18.23 6.15 -2.68
N GLY A 101 -17.22 5.92 -3.51
CA GLY A 101 -16.48 6.95 -4.22
C GLY A 101 -15.14 6.43 -4.75
N GLY A 102 -14.39 7.29 -5.41
CA GLY A 102 -13.13 6.95 -6.06
C GLY A 102 -13.30 6.34 -7.44
N THR A 103 -12.19 6.07 -8.09
CA THR A 103 -12.13 5.43 -9.41
C THR A 103 -11.30 4.16 -9.31
N SER A 104 -11.92 3.01 -9.54
CA SER A 104 -11.23 1.72 -9.55
C SER A 104 -10.17 1.65 -10.65
N PHE A 105 -9.08 0.97 -10.34
CA PHE A 105 -8.03 0.59 -11.27
C PHE A 105 -7.93 -0.93 -11.44
N LEU A 106 -8.94 -1.68 -11.01
CA LEU A 106 -8.93 -3.15 -11.06
C LEU A 106 -8.65 -3.67 -12.46
N GLY A 107 -9.32 -3.15 -13.47
CA GLY A 107 -9.14 -3.55 -14.87
C GLY A 107 -7.75 -3.24 -15.45
N ALA A 108 -6.97 -2.36 -14.81
CA ALA A 108 -5.60 -2.08 -15.20
C ALA A 108 -4.59 -3.05 -14.59
N ILE A 109 -4.93 -3.72 -13.51
CA ILE A 109 -4.01 -4.60 -12.77
C ILE A 109 -4.33 -6.08 -12.87
N LEU A 110 -5.58 -6.46 -13.16
CA LEU A 110 -5.95 -7.87 -13.34
C LEU A 110 -5.79 -8.31 -14.79
N ARG A 111 -5.29 -9.53 -14.98
CA ARG A 111 -5.38 -10.26 -16.26
C ARG A 111 -6.71 -11.01 -16.28
N ASP A 112 -7.34 -10.98 -17.43
CA ASP A 112 -8.48 -11.83 -17.75
C ASP A 112 -8.10 -13.32 -17.68
#